data_e8a8322ee71798374e87f2b74b28a1a7
#
_entry.id   e8a8322ee71798374e87f2b74b28a1a7
#
_cell.length_a   1.000
_cell.length_b   1.000
_cell.length_c   1.000
_cell.angle_alpha   90.00
_cell.angle_beta   90.00
_cell.angle_gamma   90.00
#
_symmetry.space_group_name_H-M   'P 1'
#
loop_
_entity.id
_entity.type
_entity.pdbx_description
1 polymer ?
#
loop_
_entity_poly.entity_id
_entity_poly.type
_entity_poly.pdbx_seq_one_letter_code
_entity_poly.pdbx_strand_id
1 'polypeptide(L)'
;KLDLIRNSAVRLRIPLYLIIDEYDNFTNIVLNENGEEVYHAITHASGFYRDVFKKFKGMFERIFMTGVSPVTLDDLTSGFNIGWHLSMNPKFDKMLGFSTEDVRSMLLYYKEAGMLPSESDVEAMIAEMKPWYDNYCFAKECLNQEERVFNCDMVLYYLRQYMDSGHSPERMVDPNTKTDYNKLKKLLRLD
;
A
#
# COMPACT_ATOMS: atom_id res chain seq x y z
N LYS A 1 -3.46 17.60 22.84
CA LYS A 1 -4.53 17.69 21.81
C LYS A 1 -5.28 16.36 21.69
N LEU A 2 -4.60 15.21 21.57
CA LEU A 2 -5.24 13.89 21.46
C LEU A 2 -6.16 13.59 22.66
N ASP A 3 -5.73 13.91 23.88
CA ASP A 3 -6.53 13.68 25.08
C ASP A 3 -7.83 14.51 25.08
N LEU A 4 -7.82 15.70 24.50
CA LEU A 4 -9.03 16.50 24.33
C LEU A 4 -10.04 15.82 23.40
N ILE A 5 -9.57 15.29 22.27
CA ILE A 5 -10.40 14.55 21.32
C ILE A 5 -11.01 13.33 22.02
N ARG A 6 -10.17 12.54 22.70
CA ARG A 6 -10.62 11.37 23.48
C ARG A 6 -11.70 11.74 24.49
N ASN A 7 -11.44 12.73 25.33
CA ASN A 7 -12.37 13.13 26.38
C ASN A 7 -13.71 13.62 25.81
N SER A 8 -13.66 14.34 24.68
CA SER A 8 -14.86 14.77 23.97
C SER A 8 -15.63 13.60 23.40
N ALA A 9 -14.94 12.65 22.75
CA ALA A 9 -15.55 11.45 22.18
C ALA A 9 -16.20 10.58 23.26
N VAL A 10 -15.52 10.35 24.38
CA VAL A 10 -16.06 9.60 25.52
C VAL A 10 -17.31 10.27 26.07
N ARG A 11 -17.27 11.60 26.26
CA ARG A 11 -18.42 12.38 26.76
C ARG A 11 -19.62 12.29 25.82
N LEU A 12 -19.38 12.29 24.52
CA LEU A 12 -20.41 12.24 23.48
C LEU A 12 -20.80 10.82 23.11
N ARG A 13 -20.13 9.80 23.66
CA ARG A 13 -20.29 8.38 23.30
C ARG A 13 -20.10 8.09 21.81
N ILE A 14 -19.13 8.78 21.20
CA ILE A 14 -18.79 8.61 19.80
C ILE A 14 -17.58 7.67 19.70
N PRO A 15 -17.67 6.52 18.99
CA PRO A 15 -16.51 5.69 18.72
C PRO A 15 -15.51 6.40 17.81
N LEU A 16 -14.23 6.32 18.13
CA LEU A 16 -13.17 6.86 17.31
C LEU A 16 -12.47 5.73 16.55
N TYR A 17 -12.30 5.92 15.25
CA TYR A 17 -11.49 5.09 14.39
C TYR A 17 -10.26 5.86 13.94
N LEU A 18 -9.11 5.19 13.87
CA LEU A 18 -7.86 5.77 13.40
C LEU A 18 -7.44 5.08 12.11
N ILE A 19 -7.19 5.87 11.08
CA ILE A 19 -6.58 5.39 9.82
C ILE A 19 -5.22 6.06 9.71
N ILE A 20 -4.16 5.26 9.57
CA ILE A 20 -2.79 5.72 9.39
C ILE A 20 -2.30 5.19 8.05
N ASP A 21 -2.02 6.09 7.14
CA ASP A 21 -1.35 5.76 5.89
C ASP A 21 0.16 5.99 6.03
N GLU A 22 0.95 5.15 5.38
CA GLU A 22 2.42 5.20 5.42
C GLU A 22 2.99 5.23 6.86
N TYR A 23 2.50 4.35 7.74
CA TYR A 23 2.94 4.30 9.15
C TYR A 23 4.47 4.18 9.31
N ASP A 24 5.15 3.63 8.32
CA ASP A 24 6.60 3.41 8.31
C ASP A 24 7.41 4.54 7.66
N ASN A 25 6.77 5.52 7.04
CA ASN A 25 7.46 6.58 6.30
C ASN A 25 8.40 7.41 7.19
N PHE A 26 7.91 7.86 8.34
CA PHE A 26 8.72 8.63 9.29
C PHE A 26 9.97 7.85 9.75
N THR A 27 9.78 6.60 10.14
CA THR A 27 10.88 5.75 10.62
C THR A 27 11.87 5.39 9.51
N ASN A 28 11.40 5.23 8.28
CA ASN A 28 12.24 5.02 7.11
C ASN A 28 13.11 6.26 6.80
N ILE A 29 12.56 7.47 6.90
CA ILE A 29 13.30 8.72 6.74
C ILE A 29 14.40 8.81 7.81
N VAL A 30 14.04 8.63 9.09
CA VAL A 30 15.01 8.68 10.19
C VAL A 30 16.13 7.69 9.99
N LEU A 31 15.82 6.46 9.60
CA LEU A 31 16.83 5.43 9.36
C LEU A 31 17.76 5.77 8.20
N ASN A 32 17.25 6.36 7.13
CA ASN A 32 18.03 6.75 5.96
C ASN A 32 18.91 7.97 6.23
N GLU A 33 18.41 8.95 6.97
CA GLU A 33 19.09 10.23 7.20
C GLU A 33 19.97 10.25 8.46
N ASN A 34 19.53 9.56 9.52
CA ASN A 34 20.12 9.63 10.86
C ASN A 34 20.78 8.34 11.34
N GLY A 35 20.60 7.23 10.61
CA GLY A 35 21.19 5.93 10.89
C GLY A 35 20.47 5.10 11.96
N GLU A 36 20.99 3.88 12.17
CA GLU A 36 20.35 2.86 13.02
C GLU A 36 20.21 3.28 14.49
N GLU A 37 21.20 3.99 15.06
CA GLU A 37 21.14 4.40 16.47
C GLU A 37 19.96 5.31 16.77
N VAL A 38 19.71 6.30 15.91
CA VAL A 38 18.57 7.21 16.07
C VAL A 38 17.26 6.49 15.82
N TYR A 39 17.21 5.62 14.82
CA TYR A 39 16.06 4.77 14.56
C TYR A 39 15.70 3.92 15.79
N HIS A 40 16.67 3.22 16.38
CA HIS A 40 16.45 2.43 17.59
C HIS A 40 16.02 3.28 18.79
N ALA A 41 16.58 4.47 18.95
CA ALA A 41 16.19 5.37 20.03
C ALA A 41 14.72 5.78 20.00
N ILE A 42 14.13 5.91 18.80
CA ILE A 42 12.71 6.32 18.65
C ILE A 42 11.73 5.13 18.58
N THR A 43 12.19 3.94 18.15
CA THR A 43 11.34 2.75 17.98
C THR A 43 11.39 1.81 19.17
N HIS A 44 12.49 1.77 19.94
CA HIS A 44 12.70 0.86 21.05
C HIS A 44 11.98 1.30 22.35
N ALA A 45 12.06 0.49 23.38
CA ALA A 45 11.25 0.40 24.61
C ALA A 45 10.76 1.73 25.23
N SER A 46 11.50 2.82 25.16
CA SER A 46 11.14 4.16 25.65
C SER A 46 11.08 5.22 24.54
N GLY A 47 11.09 4.80 23.28
CA GLY A 47 11.09 5.70 22.15
C GLY A 47 9.74 6.41 21.95
N PHE A 48 9.81 7.66 21.55
CA PHE A 48 8.64 8.52 21.32
C PHE A 48 7.62 7.88 20.38
N TYR A 49 8.07 7.26 19.30
CA TYR A 49 7.19 6.66 18.30
C TYR A 49 6.37 5.51 18.90
N ARG A 50 7.02 4.64 19.64
CA ARG A 50 6.34 3.55 20.35
C ARG A 50 5.34 4.05 21.40
N ASP A 51 5.68 5.09 22.14
CA ASP A 51 4.77 5.67 23.13
C ASP A 51 3.52 6.29 22.51
N VAL A 52 3.63 6.87 21.32
CA VAL A 52 2.48 7.37 20.55
C VAL A 52 1.55 6.20 20.20
N PHE A 53 2.08 5.12 19.64
CA PHE A 53 1.27 3.95 19.28
C PHE A 53 0.63 3.26 20.49
N LYS A 54 1.32 3.19 21.63
CA LYS A 54 0.72 2.70 22.87
C LYS A 54 -0.46 3.52 23.33
N LYS A 55 -0.41 4.85 23.16
CA LYS A 55 -1.54 5.74 23.48
C LYS A 55 -2.72 5.51 22.56
N PHE A 56 -2.48 5.22 21.29
CA PHE A 56 -3.55 4.92 20.33
C PHE A 56 -4.39 3.70 20.75
N LYS A 57 -3.76 2.68 21.32
CA LYS A 57 -4.43 1.46 21.81
C LYS A 57 -5.61 1.73 22.75
N GLY A 58 -5.49 2.74 23.60
CA GLY A 58 -6.53 3.06 24.60
C GLY A 58 -7.48 4.15 24.16
N MET A 59 -7.28 4.73 22.95
CA MET A 59 -8.06 5.88 22.47
C MET A 59 -9.05 5.52 21.38
N PHE A 60 -8.68 4.57 20.53
CA PHE A 60 -9.43 4.25 19.32
C PHE A 60 -10.06 2.87 19.45
N GLU A 61 -11.30 2.73 19.01
CA GLU A 61 -12.00 1.45 18.99
C GLU A 61 -11.41 0.53 17.93
N ARG A 62 -11.00 1.09 16.81
CA ARG A 62 -10.32 0.37 15.74
C ARG A 62 -9.22 1.23 15.14
N ILE A 63 -8.15 0.56 14.73
CA ILE A 63 -7.01 1.18 14.04
C ILE A 63 -6.78 0.40 12.76
N PHE A 64 -6.69 1.10 11.63
CA PHE A 64 -6.28 0.56 10.34
C PHE A 64 -5.02 1.27 9.90
N MET A 65 -3.99 0.49 9.54
CA MET A 65 -2.69 1.05 9.15
C MET A 65 -2.26 0.46 7.81
N THR A 66 -1.74 1.34 6.95
CA THR A 66 -1.06 0.96 5.69
C THR A 66 0.39 1.41 5.74
N GLY A 67 1.26 0.69 5.04
CA GLY A 67 2.69 0.99 4.94
C GLY A 67 3.39 0.01 4.00
N VAL A 68 4.63 0.28 3.69
CA VAL A 68 5.41 -0.48 2.70
C VAL A 68 6.26 -1.57 3.36
N SER A 69 6.75 -1.34 4.60
CA SER A 69 7.67 -2.26 5.27
C SER A 69 7.13 -2.78 6.59
N PRO A 70 7.01 -4.10 6.77
CA PRO A 70 6.64 -4.70 8.04
C PRO A 70 7.73 -4.57 9.12
N VAL A 71 8.97 -4.30 8.75
CA VAL A 71 10.13 -4.25 9.67
C VAL A 71 9.90 -3.27 10.82
N THR A 72 9.39 -2.08 10.50
CA THR A 72 9.05 -1.07 11.51
C THR A 72 7.93 -1.54 12.44
N LEU A 73 7.02 -2.35 11.93
CA LEU A 73 5.90 -2.87 12.71
C LEU A 73 6.39 -3.86 13.77
N ASP A 74 7.33 -4.73 13.44
CA ASP A 74 7.90 -5.71 14.38
C ASP A 74 8.66 -5.00 15.51
N ASP A 75 9.44 -3.98 15.21
CA ASP A 75 10.11 -3.14 16.21
C ASP A 75 9.11 -2.40 17.11
N LEU A 76 8.01 -1.93 16.54
CA LEU A 76 6.93 -1.27 17.30
C LEU A 76 6.09 -2.28 18.08
N THR A 77 5.91 -3.50 17.57
CA THR A 77 5.01 -4.51 18.14
C THR A 77 5.63 -5.38 19.20
N SER A 78 6.93 -5.32 19.49
CA SER A 78 7.53 -6.01 20.64
C SER A 78 6.93 -5.56 22.02
N GLY A 79 5.66 -5.27 22.04
CA GLY A 79 4.79 -4.84 23.13
C GLY A 79 3.43 -4.32 22.67
N PHE A 80 3.16 -4.37 21.34
CA PHE A 80 1.92 -3.90 20.71
C PHE A 80 1.16 -5.08 20.07
N ASN A 81 1.01 -6.16 20.79
CA ASN A 81 0.36 -7.43 20.40
C ASN A 81 -1.12 -7.26 19.96
N ILE A 82 -1.43 -6.33 19.02
CA ILE A 82 -2.80 -5.93 18.68
C ILE A 82 -3.04 -5.89 17.18
N GLY A 83 -1.98 -5.88 16.39
CA GLY A 83 -2.11 -5.82 14.93
C GLY A 83 -2.45 -7.20 14.35
N TRP A 84 -3.52 -7.27 13.59
CA TRP A 84 -3.76 -8.38 12.71
C TRP A 84 -3.19 -8.03 11.33
N HIS A 85 -2.16 -8.75 10.89
CA HIS A 85 -1.58 -8.58 9.57
C HIS A 85 -2.55 -9.08 8.50
N LEU A 86 -3.13 -8.15 7.76
CA LEU A 86 -4.06 -8.45 6.69
C LEU A 86 -3.36 -8.76 5.36
N SER A 87 -2.17 -8.21 5.15
CA SER A 87 -1.45 -8.26 3.86
C SER A 87 -1.22 -9.69 3.35
N MET A 88 -0.95 -10.64 4.27
CA MET A 88 -0.69 -12.04 3.90
C MET A 88 -1.90 -12.96 4.18
N ASN A 89 -3.05 -12.40 4.48
CA ASN A 89 -4.25 -13.18 4.74
C ASN A 89 -4.99 -13.45 3.42
N PRO A 90 -5.26 -14.71 3.06
CA PRO A 90 -5.91 -15.07 1.79
C PRO A 90 -7.25 -14.38 1.53
N LYS A 91 -7.98 -14.00 2.60
CA LYS A 91 -9.24 -13.27 2.47
C LYS A 91 -9.08 -11.86 1.92
N PHE A 92 -7.88 -11.30 2.03
CA PHE A 92 -7.57 -9.93 1.62
C PHE A 92 -6.55 -9.87 0.47
N ASP A 93 -6.21 -11.02 -0.13
CA ASP A 93 -5.21 -11.12 -1.20
C ASP A 93 -5.53 -10.20 -2.40
N LYS A 94 -6.80 -10.02 -2.70
CA LYS A 94 -7.27 -9.15 -3.80
C LYS A 94 -7.73 -7.75 -3.31
N MET A 95 -7.43 -7.36 -2.07
CA MET A 95 -7.88 -6.07 -1.52
C MET A 95 -7.09 -4.89 -2.12
N LEU A 96 -5.84 -5.11 -2.46
CA LEU A 96 -4.94 -4.11 -3.06
C LEU A 96 -4.57 -4.57 -4.46
N GLY A 97 -4.98 -3.80 -5.47
CA GLY A 97 -4.78 -4.13 -6.86
C GLY A 97 -6.10 -4.13 -7.63
N PHE A 98 -6.00 -4.25 -8.95
CA PHE A 98 -7.17 -4.41 -9.82
C PHE A 98 -7.25 -5.86 -10.31
N SER A 99 -8.43 -6.46 -10.23
CA SER A 99 -8.69 -7.71 -10.94
C SER A 99 -8.73 -7.47 -12.46
N THR A 100 -8.65 -8.54 -13.24
CA THR A 100 -8.83 -8.45 -14.71
C THR A 100 -10.19 -7.82 -15.07
N GLU A 101 -11.23 -8.12 -14.28
CA GLU A 101 -12.56 -7.56 -14.51
C GLU A 101 -12.65 -6.06 -14.16
N ASP A 102 -11.95 -5.61 -13.12
CA ASP A 102 -11.85 -4.20 -12.78
C ASP A 102 -11.18 -3.43 -13.92
N VAL A 103 -10.06 -3.95 -14.44
CA VAL A 103 -9.34 -3.35 -15.59
C VAL A 103 -10.24 -3.32 -16.82
N ARG A 104 -10.94 -4.41 -17.13
CA ARG A 104 -11.88 -4.49 -18.25
C ARG A 104 -12.98 -3.44 -18.13
N SER A 105 -13.63 -3.39 -16.98
CA SER A 105 -14.71 -2.44 -16.70
C SER A 105 -14.23 -0.99 -16.81
N MET A 106 -13.02 -0.70 -16.34
CA MET A 106 -12.39 0.62 -16.43
C MET A 106 -12.14 1.01 -17.91
N LEU A 107 -11.53 0.13 -18.69
CA LEU A 107 -11.24 0.38 -20.11
C LEU A 107 -12.51 0.58 -20.94
N LEU A 108 -13.54 -0.24 -20.69
CA LEU A 108 -14.86 -0.09 -21.34
C LEU A 108 -15.48 1.27 -21.00
N TYR A 109 -15.46 1.66 -19.71
CA TYR A 109 -15.97 2.95 -19.28
C TYR A 109 -15.27 4.12 -20.00
N TYR A 110 -13.95 4.12 -20.08
CA TYR A 110 -13.19 5.19 -20.75
C TYR A 110 -13.41 5.19 -22.26
N LYS A 111 -13.61 4.01 -22.86
CA LYS A 111 -13.97 3.89 -24.28
C LYS A 111 -15.36 4.46 -24.58
N GLU A 112 -16.36 4.10 -23.76
CA GLU A 112 -17.73 4.62 -23.87
C GLU A 112 -17.80 6.14 -23.62
N ALA A 113 -16.96 6.65 -22.71
CA ALA A 113 -16.83 8.09 -22.45
C ALA A 113 -16.10 8.86 -23.56
N GLY A 114 -15.62 8.18 -24.61
CA GLY A 114 -14.88 8.79 -25.73
C GLY A 114 -13.47 9.25 -25.36
N MET A 115 -12.92 8.76 -24.24
CA MET A 115 -11.56 9.08 -23.80
C MET A 115 -10.51 8.11 -24.38
N LEU A 116 -10.95 6.97 -24.89
CA LEU A 116 -10.14 6.06 -25.70
C LEU A 116 -10.66 6.06 -27.14
N PRO A 117 -9.80 5.80 -28.15
CA PRO A 117 -10.24 5.62 -29.53
C PRO A 117 -11.34 4.55 -29.65
N SER A 118 -12.33 4.79 -30.50
CA SER A 118 -13.46 3.87 -30.66
C SER A 118 -13.05 2.48 -31.16
N GLU A 119 -11.95 2.42 -31.90
CA GLU A 119 -11.33 1.19 -32.42
C GLU A 119 -10.48 0.43 -31.40
N SER A 120 -10.23 0.99 -30.22
CA SER A 120 -9.42 0.33 -29.18
C SER A 120 -9.98 -1.05 -28.83
N ASP A 121 -9.14 -2.06 -28.91
CA ASP A 121 -9.47 -3.42 -28.49
C ASP A 121 -9.12 -3.61 -27.01
N VAL A 122 -10.13 -3.63 -26.16
CA VAL A 122 -10.01 -3.74 -24.71
C VAL A 122 -9.31 -5.05 -24.29
N GLU A 123 -9.61 -6.16 -24.95
CA GLU A 123 -8.97 -7.44 -24.62
C GLU A 123 -7.51 -7.48 -25.04
N ALA A 124 -7.18 -6.87 -26.18
CA ALA A 124 -5.79 -6.72 -26.60
C ALA A 124 -5.00 -5.83 -25.62
N MET A 125 -5.58 -4.73 -25.13
CA MET A 125 -4.97 -3.86 -24.12
C MET A 125 -4.71 -4.63 -22.80
N ILE A 126 -5.66 -5.44 -22.35
CA ILE A 126 -5.51 -6.28 -21.16
C ILE A 126 -4.40 -7.31 -21.36
N ALA A 127 -4.38 -7.99 -22.51
CA ALA A 127 -3.36 -8.97 -22.86
C ALA A 127 -1.95 -8.36 -22.92
N GLU A 128 -1.83 -7.13 -23.38
CA GLU A 128 -0.56 -6.38 -23.40
C GLU A 128 -0.10 -5.98 -22.01
N MET A 129 -1.00 -5.50 -21.13
CA MET A 129 -0.67 -5.14 -19.76
C MET A 129 -0.33 -6.34 -18.87
N LYS A 130 -0.94 -7.50 -19.12
CA LYS A 130 -0.88 -8.66 -18.24
C LYS A 130 0.54 -9.12 -17.88
N PRO A 131 1.48 -9.31 -18.83
CA PRO A 131 2.84 -9.75 -18.50
C PRO A 131 3.65 -8.75 -17.69
N TRP A 132 3.23 -7.47 -17.67
CA TRP A 132 3.93 -6.40 -17.00
C TRP A 132 3.35 -6.06 -15.62
N TYR A 133 2.04 -6.10 -15.47
CA TYR A 133 1.33 -5.53 -14.34
C TYR A 133 0.53 -6.55 -13.53
N ASP A 134 0.17 -7.71 -14.08
CA ASP A 134 -0.63 -8.76 -13.47
C ASP A 134 0.26 -9.84 -12.84
N ASN A 135 0.95 -9.48 -11.75
CA ASN A 135 1.88 -10.41 -11.11
C ASN A 135 1.81 -10.38 -9.58
N TYR A 136 0.87 -9.64 -9.00
CA TYR A 136 0.81 -9.48 -7.56
C TYR A 136 -0.07 -10.55 -6.92
N CYS A 137 0.49 -11.20 -5.90
CA CYS A 137 -0.15 -12.15 -5.02
C CYS A 137 0.47 -11.96 -3.64
N PHE A 138 -0.34 -11.68 -2.65
CA PHE A 138 0.15 -11.32 -1.31
C PHE A 138 0.13 -12.51 -0.36
N ALA A 139 -0.84 -13.41 -0.49
CA ALA A 139 -0.96 -14.57 0.36
C ALA A 139 -0.31 -15.81 -0.27
N LYS A 140 0.47 -16.53 0.53
CA LYS A 140 1.19 -17.75 0.09
C LYS A 140 0.23 -18.81 -0.46
N GLU A 141 -0.94 -18.94 0.14
CA GLU A 141 -1.97 -19.88 -0.26
C GLU A 141 -2.58 -19.56 -1.63
N CYS A 142 -2.45 -18.29 -2.07
CA CYS A 142 -2.96 -17.82 -3.36
C CYS A 142 -1.94 -17.90 -4.50
N LEU A 143 -0.70 -18.31 -4.22
CA LEU A 143 0.38 -18.40 -5.23
C LEU A 143 0.05 -19.29 -6.43
N ASN A 144 -0.74 -20.34 -6.22
CA ASN A 144 -1.12 -21.29 -7.26
C ASN A 144 -2.47 -20.93 -7.93
N GLN A 145 -3.08 -19.81 -7.58
CA GLN A 145 -4.29 -19.33 -8.25
C GLN A 145 -3.91 -18.72 -9.61
N GLU A 146 -4.74 -18.97 -10.61
CA GLU A 146 -4.53 -18.41 -11.96
C GLU A 146 -4.77 -16.89 -11.98
N GLU A 147 -5.70 -16.40 -11.15
CA GLU A 147 -6.02 -14.99 -11.06
C GLU A 147 -5.12 -14.28 -10.06
N ARG A 148 -4.37 -13.33 -10.56
CA ARG A 148 -3.57 -12.37 -9.80
C ARG A 148 -4.19 -10.98 -9.89
N VAL A 149 -3.58 -10.00 -9.24
CA VAL A 149 -4.02 -8.61 -9.33
C VAL A 149 -3.01 -7.75 -10.05
N PHE A 150 -3.53 -6.81 -10.84
CA PHE A 150 -2.73 -5.80 -11.52
C PHE A 150 -2.28 -4.72 -10.53
N ASN A 151 -1.08 -4.21 -10.73
CA ASN A 151 -0.63 -3.01 -10.05
C ASN A 151 -1.46 -1.80 -10.50
N CYS A 152 -2.12 -1.14 -9.55
CA CYS A 152 -3.01 -0.02 -9.85
C CYS A 152 -2.29 1.14 -10.53
N ASP A 153 -1.11 1.52 -10.02
CA ASP A 153 -0.36 2.67 -10.55
C ASP A 153 0.08 2.42 -11.99
N MET A 154 0.50 1.19 -12.29
CA MET A 154 0.94 0.83 -13.64
C MET A 154 -0.24 0.79 -14.63
N VAL A 155 -1.41 0.31 -14.21
CA VAL A 155 -2.62 0.34 -15.04
C VAL A 155 -3.04 1.78 -15.31
N LEU A 156 -3.03 2.65 -14.30
CA LEU A 156 -3.36 4.07 -14.46
C LEU A 156 -2.33 4.81 -15.31
N TYR A 157 -1.05 4.45 -15.20
CA TYR A 157 -0.01 4.98 -16.07
C TYR A 157 -0.25 4.59 -17.53
N TYR A 158 -0.50 3.30 -17.81
CA TYR A 158 -0.82 2.81 -19.16
C TYR A 158 -2.03 3.55 -19.74
N LEU A 159 -3.11 3.63 -18.96
CA LEU A 159 -4.35 4.28 -19.40
C LEU A 159 -4.13 5.77 -19.73
N ARG A 160 -3.38 6.49 -18.88
CA ARG A 160 -3.05 7.90 -19.15
C ARG A 160 -2.26 8.04 -20.44
N GLN A 161 -1.22 7.25 -20.65
CA GLN A 161 -0.42 7.29 -21.87
C GLN A 161 -1.27 6.97 -23.10
N TYR A 162 -2.14 5.99 -23.00
CA TYR A 162 -3.02 5.61 -24.11
C TYR A 162 -4.05 6.71 -24.45
N MET A 163 -4.61 7.39 -23.45
CA MET A 163 -5.52 8.52 -23.66
C MET A 163 -4.79 9.70 -24.33
N ASP A 164 -3.54 9.96 -23.96
CA ASP A 164 -2.78 11.09 -24.48
C ASP A 164 -2.26 10.86 -25.90
N SER A 165 -1.85 9.64 -26.24
CA SER A 165 -1.18 9.31 -27.51
C SER A 165 -2.02 8.50 -28.50
N GLY A 166 -3.08 7.85 -28.02
CA GLY A 166 -3.89 6.90 -28.80
C GLY A 166 -3.28 5.51 -28.98
N HIS A 167 -2.14 5.24 -28.33
CA HIS A 167 -1.44 3.96 -28.40
C HIS A 167 -0.77 3.62 -27.05
N SER A 168 -0.33 2.39 -26.93
CA SER A 168 0.40 1.88 -25.76
C SER A 168 1.66 2.71 -25.46
N PRO A 169 2.06 2.81 -24.19
CA PRO A 169 3.29 3.50 -23.82
C PRO A 169 4.52 2.78 -24.42
N GLU A 170 5.50 3.56 -24.92
CA GLU A 170 6.78 3.00 -25.40
C GLU A 170 7.54 2.24 -24.29
N ARG A 171 7.36 2.67 -23.05
CA ARG A 171 7.89 2.00 -21.87
C ARG A 171 6.74 1.57 -21.00
N MET A 172 6.63 0.26 -20.76
CA MET A 172 5.55 -0.30 -19.97
C MET A 172 5.67 0.03 -18.47
N VAL A 173 6.85 0.46 -17.99
CA VAL A 173 7.07 0.87 -16.60
C VAL A 173 7.19 2.39 -16.53
N ASP A 174 6.43 3.00 -15.62
CA ASP A 174 6.49 4.45 -15.38
C ASP A 174 7.92 4.86 -14.98
N PRO A 175 8.58 5.75 -15.75
CA PRO A 175 9.92 6.25 -15.43
C PRO A 175 10.02 6.95 -14.07
N ASN A 176 8.89 7.43 -13.55
CA ASN A 176 8.82 8.07 -12.23
C ASN A 176 8.79 7.06 -11.08
N THR A 177 8.59 5.77 -11.37
CA THR A 177 8.67 4.71 -10.36
C THR A 177 10.11 4.59 -9.89
N LYS A 178 10.42 5.22 -8.75
CA LYS A 178 11.75 5.17 -8.15
C LYS A 178 11.90 3.88 -7.36
N THR A 179 12.86 3.06 -7.74
CA THR A 179 13.31 1.95 -6.90
C THR A 179 14.09 2.52 -5.72
N ASP A 180 13.57 2.36 -4.51
CA ASP A 180 14.32 2.71 -3.30
C ASP A 180 15.39 1.64 -3.03
N TYR A 181 16.57 1.85 -3.58
CA TYR A 181 17.72 0.96 -3.41
C TYR A 181 18.16 0.81 -1.94
N ASN A 182 17.88 1.80 -1.09
CA ASN A 182 18.21 1.72 0.33
C ASN A 182 17.26 0.75 1.06
N LYS A 183 15.97 0.80 0.75
CA LYS A 183 14.99 -0.20 1.21
C LYS A 183 15.35 -1.60 0.74
N LEU A 184 15.72 -1.74 -0.53
CA LEU A 184 16.12 -3.04 -1.10
C LEU A 184 17.37 -3.61 -0.41
N LYS A 185 18.42 -2.79 -0.21
CA LYS A 185 19.62 -3.18 0.53
C LYS A 185 19.33 -3.62 1.95
N LYS A 186 18.36 -2.97 2.61
CA LYS A 186 17.98 -3.28 3.97
C LYS A 186 17.23 -4.61 4.06
N LEU A 187 16.29 -4.85 3.15
CA LEU A 187 15.59 -6.14 3.05
C LEU A 187 16.55 -7.30 2.79
N LEU A 188 17.63 -7.07 2.02
CA LEU A 188 18.67 -8.08 1.74
C LEU A 188 19.66 -8.29 2.90
N ARG A 189 19.69 -7.42 3.92
CA ARG A 189 20.55 -7.55 5.11
C ARG A 189 19.85 -8.20 6.31
N LEU A 190 18.57 -8.49 6.19
CA LEU A 190 17.76 -9.11 7.24
C LEU A 190 17.78 -10.65 7.20
N ASP A 191 18.57 -11.24 6.28
CA ASP A 191 18.93 -12.65 6.27
C ASP A 191 20.33 -12.82 6.91
#